data_dcc35abeb3b2ff56517ac916928e3594
#
_entry.id   dcc35abeb3b2ff56517ac916928e3594
#
_cell.length_a   1.000
_cell.length_b   1.000
_cell.length_c   1.000
_cell.angle_alpha   90.00
_cell.angle_beta   90.00
_cell.angle_gamma   90.00
#
_symmetry.space_group_name_H-M   'P 1'
#
loop_
_entity.id
_entity.type
_entity.pdbx_description
1 polymer ?
#
loop_
_entity_poly.entity_id
_entity_poly.type
_entity_poly.pdbx_seq_one_letter_code
_entity_poly.pdbx_strand_id
1 'polypeptide(L)'
;RNDNTFSPRAGVIYKPQENVSLYLSYSESFLPRSGEQFKALSATSARLDPDVFESTEIGMKVALNENISLNAAYIDSEQVRAERDNDTGETSEVRGLTVDGFEIELKGRVVDNLNLAIAYSDLSGETSSGGIPREIPEHTLSAFVAWEVNEKLSVGLGLTQQGESKIKDNTPGLVLPEYTRVDLSAYYQVAPNLSVQMNVENLMDELYFPHSHSTHQASVGESVNSRVS
;
A
#
# COMPACT_ATOMS: atom_id res chain seq x y z
N ARG A 1 -29.61 10.94 2.77
CA ARG A 1 -29.43 10.28 1.47
C ARG A 1 -29.28 8.78 1.71
N ASN A 2 -29.93 7.97 0.93
CA ASN A 2 -29.71 6.51 0.86
C ASN A 2 -29.10 6.21 -0.50
N ASP A 3 -27.88 5.69 -0.50
CA ASP A 3 -27.22 5.18 -1.68
C ASP A 3 -27.32 3.65 -1.64
N ASN A 4 -27.91 3.06 -2.67
CA ASN A 4 -27.93 1.61 -2.86
C ASN A 4 -26.91 1.28 -3.94
N THR A 5 -25.85 0.62 -3.55
CA THR A 5 -24.78 0.21 -4.47
C THR A 5 -24.63 -1.30 -4.45
N PHE A 6 -24.26 -1.85 -5.57
CA PHE A 6 -23.92 -3.26 -5.72
C PHE A 6 -22.42 -3.36 -5.99
N SER A 7 -21.70 -4.17 -5.23
CA SER A 7 -20.25 -4.36 -5.33
C SER A 7 -19.95 -5.80 -5.75
N PRO A 8 -19.97 -6.10 -7.04
CA PRO A 8 -19.71 -7.44 -7.54
C PRO A 8 -18.26 -7.84 -7.31
N ARG A 9 -18.06 -9.13 -7.10
CA ARG A 9 -16.74 -9.76 -7.06
C ARG A 9 -16.80 -11.09 -7.79
N ALA A 10 -15.81 -11.35 -8.62
CA ALA A 10 -15.67 -12.61 -9.33
C ALA A 10 -14.19 -13.01 -9.36
N GLY A 11 -13.91 -14.30 -9.41
CA GLY A 11 -12.54 -14.78 -9.51
C GLY A 11 -12.50 -16.23 -10.00
N VAL A 12 -11.40 -16.53 -10.66
CA VAL A 12 -11.07 -17.88 -11.14
C VAL A 12 -9.70 -18.24 -10.61
N ILE A 13 -9.57 -19.45 -10.08
CA ILE A 13 -8.29 -20.01 -9.64
C ILE A 13 -8.05 -21.29 -10.42
N TYR A 14 -6.87 -21.37 -11.03
CA TYR A 14 -6.39 -22.56 -11.70
C TYR A 14 -5.14 -23.09 -11.00
N LYS A 15 -5.14 -24.36 -10.64
CA LYS A 15 -4.02 -25.05 -10.00
C LYS A 15 -3.39 -26.05 -10.96
N PRO A 16 -2.36 -25.65 -11.72
CA PRO A 16 -1.65 -26.57 -12.60
C PRO A 16 -0.85 -27.63 -11.84
N GLN A 17 -0.46 -27.33 -10.60
CA GLN A 17 0.23 -28.20 -9.65
C GLN A 17 -0.28 -27.94 -8.24
N GLU A 18 -0.06 -28.86 -7.32
CA GLU A 18 -0.53 -28.72 -5.92
C GLU A 18 0.06 -27.49 -5.23
N ASN A 19 1.30 -27.15 -5.57
CA ASN A 19 2.03 -26.02 -5.00
C ASN A 19 1.93 -24.72 -5.81
N VAL A 20 1.20 -24.68 -6.94
CA VAL A 20 1.05 -23.51 -7.82
C VAL A 20 -0.42 -23.18 -7.99
N SER A 21 -0.78 -21.95 -7.72
CA SER A 21 -2.11 -21.38 -7.99
C SER A 21 -1.94 -20.15 -8.87
N LEU A 22 -2.62 -20.14 -10.01
CA LEU A 22 -2.80 -18.97 -10.86
C LEU A 22 -4.21 -18.44 -10.63
N TYR A 23 -4.39 -17.13 -10.58
CA TYR A 23 -5.70 -16.53 -10.36
C TYR A 23 -5.92 -15.28 -11.20
N LEU A 24 -7.18 -15.04 -11.49
CA LEU A 24 -7.70 -13.81 -12.04
C LEU A 24 -8.86 -13.38 -11.13
N SER A 25 -8.88 -12.16 -10.69
CA SER A 25 -9.96 -11.60 -9.89
C SER A 25 -10.41 -10.25 -10.44
N TYR A 26 -11.70 -9.98 -10.28
CA TYR A 26 -12.33 -8.70 -10.54
C TYR A 26 -13.16 -8.30 -9.34
N SER A 27 -13.10 -7.05 -8.95
CA SER A 27 -13.92 -6.51 -7.86
C SER A 27 -14.29 -5.06 -8.11
N GLU A 28 -15.52 -4.72 -7.69
CA GLU A 28 -15.95 -3.34 -7.57
C GLU A 28 -16.17 -2.97 -6.11
N SER A 29 -15.84 -1.75 -5.78
CA SER A 29 -16.16 -1.13 -4.50
C SER A 29 -16.62 0.30 -4.73
N PHE A 30 -17.23 0.91 -3.73
CA PHE A 30 -17.72 2.28 -3.86
C PHE A 30 -17.33 3.13 -2.65
N LEU A 31 -17.17 4.43 -2.90
CA LEU A 31 -16.95 5.43 -1.87
C LEU A 31 -18.11 6.43 -1.87
N PRO A 32 -18.93 6.44 -0.82
CA PRO A 32 -19.98 7.45 -0.68
C PRO A 32 -19.38 8.86 -0.61
N ARG A 33 -19.93 9.81 -1.35
CA ARG A 33 -19.45 11.20 -1.35
C ARG A 33 -19.83 12.00 -0.09
N SER A 34 -20.28 11.35 0.95
CA SER A 34 -20.72 11.99 2.20
C SER A 34 -19.63 12.82 2.89
N GLY A 35 -18.35 12.47 2.73
CA GLY A 35 -17.22 13.22 3.29
C GLY A 35 -16.96 14.55 2.59
N GLU A 36 -17.06 14.62 1.27
CA GLU A 36 -16.93 15.85 0.50
C GLU A 36 -18.17 16.75 0.63
N GLN A 37 -19.33 16.19 0.84
CA GLN A 37 -20.59 16.91 1.06
C GLN A 37 -20.53 17.83 2.29
N PHE A 38 -19.78 17.46 3.31
CA PHE A 38 -19.60 18.33 4.49
C PHE A 38 -18.71 19.55 4.25
N LYS A 39 -17.88 19.52 3.20
CA LYS A 39 -17.01 20.64 2.84
C LYS A 39 -17.65 21.63 1.88
N ALA A 40 -18.56 21.17 1.01
CA ALA A 40 -19.22 21.99 0.01
C ALA A 40 -20.60 21.42 -0.38
N LEU A 41 -21.56 21.51 0.56
CA LEU A 41 -22.95 21.16 0.29
C LEU A 41 -23.58 22.11 -0.72
N SER A 42 -23.63 21.71 -1.97
CA SER A 42 -24.49 22.31 -2.98
C SER A 42 -25.63 21.36 -3.33
N ALA A 43 -26.74 21.90 -3.80
CA ALA A 43 -27.86 21.07 -4.30
C ALA A 43 -27.42 20.15 -5.46
N THR A 44 -26.31 20.45 -6.08
CA THR A 44 -25.70 19.71 -7.19
C THR A 44 -24.84 18.55 -6.69
N SER A 45 -23.93 18.79 -5.73
CA SER A 45 -23.06 17.74 -5.18
C SER A 45 -23.83 16.67 -4.39
N ALA A 46 -24.99 17.04 -3.83
CA ALA A 46 -25.86 16.12 -3.13
C ALA A 46 -26.56 15.08 -4.03
N ARG A 47 -26.47 15.23 -5.35
CA ARG A 47 -27.14 14.34 -6.32
C ARG A 47 -26.16 13.42 -7.06
N LEU A 48 -24.85 13.65 -6.94
CA LEU A 48 -23.85 12.82 -7.59
C LEU A 48 -23.82 11.42 -6.97
N ASP A 49 -23.68 10.43 -7.79
CA ASP A 49 -23.54 9.04 -7.34
C ASP A 49 -22.19 8.82 -6.62
N PRO A 50 -22.08 7.78 -5.80
CA PRO A 50 -20.81 7.37 -5.20
C PRO A 50 -19.73 7.14 -6.26
N ASP A 51 -18.48 7.41 -5.91
CA ASP A 51 -17.37 6.98 -6.74
C ASP A 51 -17.28 5.46 -6.75
N VAL A 52 -17.02 4.86 -7.89
CA VAL A 52 -16.82 3.42 -8.07
C VAL A 52 -15.34 3.17 -8.28
N PHE A 53 -14.83 2.12 -7.67
CA PHE A 53 -13.47 1.62 -7.85
C PHE A 53 -13.57 0.22 -8.43
N GLU A 54 -13.03 0.05 -9.62
CA GLU A 54 -12.89 -1.24 -10.28
C GLU A 54 -11.46 -1.72 -10.15
N SER A 55 -11.25 -2.99 -9.88
CA SER A 55 -9.92 -3.58 -9.80
C SER A 55 -9.91 -4.95 -10.44
N THR A 56 -8.95 -5.14 -11.33
CA THR A 56 -8.62 -6.42 -11.94
C THR A 56 -7.22 -6.83 -11.50
N GLU A 57 -7.06 -8.06 -11.05
CA GLU A 57 -5.79 -8.59 -10.60
C GLU A 57 -5.57 -9.97 -11.23
N ILE A 58 -4.39 -10.14 -11.83
CA ILE A 58 -3.90 -11.44 -12.28
C ILE A 58 -2.64 -11.79 -11.49
N GLY A 59 -2.58 -12.98 -10.93
CA GLY A 59 -1.44 -13.33 -10.11
C GLY A 59 -1.19 -14.81 -10.00
N MET A 60 -0.09 -15.11 -9.31
CA MET A 60 0.31 -16.46 -8.97
C MET A 60 0.74 -16.55 -7.51
N LYS A 61 0.47 -17.70 -6.90
CA LYS A 61 0.96 -18.10 -5.58
C LYS A 61 1.66 -19.42 -5.70
N VAL A 62 2.92 -19.46 -5.25
CA VAL A 62 3.75 -20.67 -5.35
C VAL A 62 4.26 -21.03 -3.97
N ALA A 63 3.97 -22.22 -3.48
CA ALA A 63 4.68 -22.80 -2.36
C ALA A 63 6.00 -23.37 -2.89
N LEU A 64 7.11 -22.65 -2.64
CA LEU A 64 8.45 -23.11 -3.07
C LEU A 64 8.86 -24.37 -2.31
N ASN A 65 8.46 -24.45 -1.05
CA ASN A 65 8.52 -25.62 -0.17
C ASN A 65 7.45 -25.49 0.92
N GLU A 66 7.44 -26.36 1.92
CA GLU A 66 6.48 -26.36 3.04
C GLU A 66 6.55 -25.08 3.89
N ASN A 67 7.65 -24.35 3.85
CA ASN A 67 7.91 -23.20 4.72
C ASN A 67 7.99 -21.86 3.97
N ILE A 68 8.19 -21.84 2.64
CA ILE A 68 8.44 -20.63 1.87
C ILE A 68 7.40 -20.50 0.76
N SER A 69 6.79 -19.34 0.68
CA SER A 69 5.85 -18.98 -0.39
C SER A 69 6.31 -17.74 -1.16
N LEU A 70 6.03 -17.74 -2.45
CA LEU A 70 6.18 -16.62 -3.37
C LEU A 70 4.80 -16.26 -3.92
N ASN A 71 4.45 -14.98 -3.83
CA ASN A 71 3.27 -14.40 -4.46
C ASN A 71 3.74 -13.36 -5.47
N ALA A 72 3.10 -13.29 -6.62
CA ALA A 72 3.30 -12.22 -7.59
C ALA A 72 1.96 -11.87 -8.22
N ALA A 73 1.70 -10.59 -8.40
CA ALA A 73 0.46 -10.09 -8.99
C ALA A 73 0.74 -8.88 -9.89
N TYR A 74 -0.06 -8.73 -10.92
CA TYR A 74 -0.26 -7.49 -11.64
C TYR A 74 -1.67 -6.99 -11.34
N ILE A 75 -1.76 -5.71 -11.00
CA ILE A 75 -2.97 -5.04 -10.57
C ILE A 75 -3.26 -3.93 -11.57
N ASP A 76 -4.52 -3.79 -11.95
CA ASP A 76 -5.06 -2.68 -12.72
C ASP A 76 -6.33 -2.20 -12.00
N SER A 77 -6.29 -0.96 -11.52
CA SER A 77 -7.38 -0.36 -10.75
C SER A 77 -7.77 1.00 -11.31
N GLU A 78 -9.07 1.23 -11.40
CA GLU A 78 -9.63 2.47 -11.91
C GLU A 78 -10.67 3.04 -10.94
N GLN A 79 -10.60 4.35 -10.72
CA GLN A 79 -11.66 5.10 -10.06
C GLN A 79 -12.55 5.76 -11.12
N VAL A 80 -13.83 5.46 -11.08
CA VAL A 80 -14.85 6.12 -11.92
C VAL A 80 -15.63 7.10 -11.05
N ARG A 81 -15.72 8.34 -11.52
CA ARG A 81 -16.44 9.44 -10.86
C ARG A 81 -17.59 9.91 -11.72
N ALA A 82 -18.70 10.23 -11.08
CA ALA A 82 -19.76 10.99 -11.73
C ALA A 82 -19.46 12.49 -11.63
N GLU A 83 -19.23 13.15 -12.75
CA GLU A 83 -19.05 14.60 -12.83
C GLU A 83 -20.23 15.24 -13.56
N ARG A 84 -20.65 16.42 -13.08
CA ARG A 84 -21.69 17.20 -13.71
C ARG A 84 -21.09 18.35 -14.48
N ASP A 85 -21.40 18.44 -15.77
CA ASP A 85 -21.10 19.57 -16.57
C ASP A 85 -21.93 20.79 -16.08
N ASN A 86 -21.24 21.87 -15.74
CA ASN A 86 -21.88 23.07 -15.21
C ASN A 86 -22.63 23.88 -16.28
N ASP A 87 -22.27 23.73 -17.55
CA ASP A 87 -22.86 24.47 -18.66
C ASP A 87 -24.11 23.76 -19.18
N THR A 88 -24.07 22.46 -19.36
CA THR A 88 -25.19 21.65 -19.85
C THR A 88 -26.07 21.09 -18.76
N GLY A 89 -25.52 20.95 -17.55
CA GLY A 89 -26.20 20.31 -16.42
C GLY A 89 -26.29 18.78 -16.53
N GLU A 90 -25.68 18.20 -17.55
CA GLU A 90 -25.60 16.74 -17.74
C GLU A 90 -24.60 16.12 -16.76
N THR A 91 -24.87 14.89 -16.33
CA THR A 91 -23.96 14.11 -15.52
C THR A 91 -23.38 13.01 -16.39
N SER A 92 -22.06 12.93 -16.42
CA SER A 92 -21.33 11.89 -17.12
C SER A 92 -20.37 11.18 -16.15
N GLU A 93 -20.10 9.92 -16.40
CA GLU A 93 -19.04 9.19 -15.73
C GLU A 93 -17.71 9.56 -16.39
N VAL A 94 -16.73 9.92 -15.58
CA VAL A 94 -15.38 10.22 -16.01
C VAL A 94 -14.39 9.35 -15.25
N ARG A 95 -13.34 8.94 -15.95
CA ARG A 95 -12.20 8.27 -15.32
C ARG A 95 -11.52 9.26 -14.38
N GLY A 96 -11.38 8.89 -13.11
CA GLY A 96 -10.80 9.76 -12.10
C GLY A 96 -9.31 9.51 -11.89
N LEU A 97 -8.97 8.28 -11.56
CA LEU A 97 -7.61 7.83 -11.26
C LEU A 97 -7.46 6.39 -11.74
N THR A 98 -6.37 6.09 -12.43
CA THR A 98 -5.93 4.72 -12.69
C THR A 98 -4.66 4.45 -11.93
N VAL A 99 -4.49 3.23 -11.46
CA VAL A 99 -3.25 2.74 -10.85
C VAL A 99 -3.03 1.32 -11.36
N ASP A 100 -1.87 1.09 -11.94
CA ASP A 100 -1.47 -0.22 -12.41
C ASP A 100 -0.03 -0.54 -12.03
N GLY A 101 0.32 -1.80 -12.01
CA GLY A 101 1.67 -2.25 -11.71
C GLY A 101 1.73 -3.65 -11.14
N PHE A 102 2.87 -4.00 -10.60
CA PHE A 102 3.08 -5.33 -10.07
C PHE A 102 3.57 -5.33 -8.61
N GLU A 103 3.24 -6.42 -7.94
CA GLU A 103 3.68 -6.71 -6.58
C GLU A 103 4.27 -8.10 -6.51
N ILE A 104 5.34 -8.25 -5.74
CA ILE A 104 6.00 -9.53 -5.46
C ILE A 104 6.24 -9.65 -3.97
N GLU A 105 5.85 -10.77 -3.38
CA GLU A 105 6.10 -11.08 -1.98
C GLU A 105 6.76 -12.46 -1.86
N LEU A 106 7.87 -12.53 -1.16
CA LEU A 106 8.52 -13.75 -0.71
C LEU A 106 8.48 -13.79 0.81
N LYS A 107 7.92 -14.85 1.38
CA LYS A 107 7.89 -15.00 2.84
C LYS A 107 7.97 -16.44 3.28
N GLY A 108 8.51 -16.62 4.48
CA GLY A 108 8.53 -17.92 5.13
C GLY A 108 9.72 -18.12 6.04
N ARG A 109 9.84 -19.36 6.49
CA ARG A 109 10.93 -19.82 7.35
C ARG A 109 12.04 -20.40 6.47
N VAL A 110 13.17 -19.69 6.44
CA VAL A 110 14.33 -20.06 5.61
C VAL A 110 15.09 -21.24 6.25
N VAL A 111 15.26 -21.17 7.56
CA VAL A 111 15.78 -22.24 8.43
C VAL A 111 14.98 -22.22 9.74
N ASP A 112 15.13 -23.22 10.59
CA ASP A 112 14.27 -23.41 11.77
C ASP A 112 14.14 -22.20 12.69
N ASN A 113 15.17 -21.37 12.74
CA ASN A 113 15.25 -20.20 13.60
C ASN A 113 15.28 -18.86 12.86
N LEU A 114 15.02 -18.84 11.53
CA LEU A 114 15.06 -17.62 10.73
C LEU A 114 13.83 -17.50 9.83
N ASN A 115 13.04 -16.46 10.08
CA ASN A 115 11.93 -16.08 9.23
C ASN A 115 12.30 -14.85 8.39
N LEU A 116 11.82 -14.82 7.15
CA LEU A 116 12.03 -13.75 6.18
C LEU A 116 10.70 -13.35 5.57
N ALA A 117 10.50 -12.05 5.39
CA ALA A 117 9.47 -11.49 4.53
C ALA A 117 10.09 -10.37 3.69
N ILE A 118 9.91 -10.42 2.38
CA ILE A 118 10.32 -9.37 1.43
C ILE A 118 9.12 -9.10 0.55
N ALA A 119 8.77 -7.83 0.38
CA ALA A 119 7.75 -7.38 -0.54
C ALA A 119 8.30 -6.22 -1.38
N TYR A 120 8.02 -6.27 -2.67
CA TYR A 120 8.35 -5.22 -3.62
C TYR A 120 7.11 -4.88 -4.43
N SER A 121 6.86 -3.59 -4.63
CA SER A 121 5.84 -3.10 -5.54
C SER A 121 6.42 -2.01 -6.44
N ASP A 122 5.94 -1.99 -7.68
CA ASP A 122 6.23 -0.97 -8.68
C ASP A 122 4.87 -0.60 -9.29
N LEU A 123 4.39 0.58 -8.91
CA LEU A 123 3.06 1.04 -9.26
C LEU A 123 3.17 2.37 -10.01
N SER A 124 2.41 2.50 -11.06
CA SER A 124 2.21 3.74 -11.76
C SER A 124 0.76 4.18 -11.68
N GLY A 125 0.52 5.47 -11.85
CA GLY A 125 -0.84 6.00 -11.84
C GLY A 125 -0.98 7.17 -12.79
N GLU A 126 -2.23 7.37 -13.24
CA GLU A 126 -2.61 8.49 -14.08
C GLU A 126 -3.92 9.10 -13.59
N THR A 127 -3.94 10.42 -13.47
CA THR A 127 -5.16 11.18 -13.17
C THR A 127 -5.99 11.41 -14.43
N SER A 128 -7.24 11.83 -14.28
CA SER A 128 -8.13 12.20 -15.41
C SER A 128 -7.56 13.27 -16.33
N SER A 129 -6.60 14.06 -15.86
CA SER A 129 -5.90 15.09 -16.62
C SER A 129 -4.63 14.61 -17.32
N GLY A 130 -4.29 13.33 -17.22
CA GLY A 130 -3.05 12.75 -17.76
C GLY A 130 -1.82 13.03 -16.91
N GLY A 131 -2.00 13.40 -15.65
CA GLY A 131 -0.92 13.67 -14.72
C GLY A 131 -0.60 12.50 -13.81
N ILE A 132 0.55 12.56 -13.13
CA ILE A 132 0.97 11.57 -12.16
C ILE A 132 0.27 11.87 -10.82
N PRO A 133 -0.42 10.90 -10.21
CA PRO A 133 -1.08 11.07 -8.92
C PRO A 133 -0.10 11.42 -7.80
N ARG A 134 -0.63 12.08 -6.78
CA ARG A 134 0.14 12.40 -5.57
C ARG A 134 0.41 11.14 -4.75
N GLU A 135 1.59 11.12 -4.13
CA GLU A 135 1.94 10.16 -3.08
C GLU A 135 1.81 8.68 -3.49
N ILE A 136 1.93 8.40 -4.79
CA ILE A 136 2.19 7.06 -5.30
C ILE A 136 3.70 6.97 -5.53
N PRO A 137 4.45 6.22 -4.71
CA PRO A 137 5.87 6.03 -4.92
C PRO A 137 6.12 5.24 -6.20
N GLU A 138 7.19 5.56 -6.92
CA GLU A 138 7.60 4.80 -8.11
C GLU A 138 7.84 3.33 -7.79
N HIS A 139 8.39 3.05 -6.60
CA HIS A 139 8.53 1.69 -6.09
C HIS A 139 8.55 1.69 -4.56
N THR A 140 8.23 0.54 -3.98
CA THR A 140 8.37 0.30 -2.55
C THR A 140 9.02 -1.06 -2.32
N LEU A 141 10.04 -1.11 -1.47
CA LEU A 141 10.64 -2.35 -0.99
C LEU A 141 10.50 -2.41 0.52
N SER A 142 9.95 -3.49 1.01
CA SER A 142 9.91 -3.81 2.44
C SER A 142 10.55 -5.17 2.68
N ALA A 143 11.44 -5.24 3.65
CA ALA A 143 12.05 -6.50 4.07
C ALA A 143 12.05 -6.60 5.58
N PHE A 144 11.78 -7.79 6.08
CA PHE A 144 11.84 -8.08 7.51
C PHE A 144 12.47 -9.44 7.73
N VAL A 145 13.45 -9.49 8.64
CA VAL A 145 14.10 -10.71 9.08
C VAL A 145 13.86 -10.86 10.58
N ALA A 146 13.37 -12.01 11.01
CA ALA A 146 13.25 -12.37 12.41
C ALA A 146 14.11 -13.60 12.68
N TRP A 147 15.10 -13.42 13.56
CA TRP A 147 16.06 -14.46 13.93
C TRP A 147 15.95 -14.83 15.41
N GLU A 148 15.64 -16.08 15.68
CA GLU A 148 15.71 -16.67 17.01
C GLU A 148 17.17 -17.10 17.26
N VAL A 149 17.96 -16.19 17.85
CA VAL A 149 19.39 -16.42 18.12
C VAL A 149 19.60 -17.61 19.04
N ASN A 150 18.74 -17.74 20.04
CA ASN A 150 18.64 -18.88 20.97
C ASN A 150 17.26 -18.86 21.66
N GLU A 151 17.03 -19.82 22.59
CA GLU A 151 15.76 -19.96 23.32
C GLU A 151 15.31 -18.69 24.08
N LYS A 152 16.22 -17.76 24.36
CA LYS A 152 15.94 -16.55 25.14
C LYS A 152 15.99 -15.26 24.33
N LEU A 153 16.70 -15.24 23.20
CA LEU A 153 16.95 -14.02 22.42
C LEU A 153 16.43 -14.17 21.02
N SER A 154 15.55 -13.27 20.62
CA SER A 154 15.14 -13.06 19.24
C SER A 154 15.47 -11.64 18.80
N VAL A 155 15.90 -11.47 17.56
CA VAL A 155 16.26 -10.19 16.95
C VAL A 155 15.49 -10.04 15.64
N GLY A 156 14.93 -8.86 15.41
CA GLY A 156 14.27 -8.50 14.16
C GLY A 156 14.98 -7.33 13.49
N LEU A 157 15.13 -7.39 12.19
CA LEU A 157 15.64 -6.29 11.35
C LEU A 157 14.62 -6.00 10.27
N GLY A 158 14.14 -4.74 10.22
CA GLY A 158 13.26 -4.22 9.21
C GLY A 158 13.96 -3.25 8.28
N LEU A 159 13.62 -3.27 7.01
CA LEU A 159 14.03 -2.30 6.01
C LEU A 159 12.79 -1.85 5.24
N THR A 160 12.65 -0.54 5.07
CA THR A 160 11.65 0.07 4.20
C THR A 160 12.36 1.05 3.29
N GLN A 161 12.27 0.82 1.98
CA GLN A 161 12.67 1.75 0.95
C GLN A 161 11.44 2.22 0.19
N GLN A 162 11.31 3.51 0.02
CA GLN A 162 10.24 4.13 -0.76
C GLN A 162 10.88 5.03 -1.81
N GLY A 163 10.54 4.81 -3.07
CA GLY A 163 10.97 5.63 -4.18
C GLY A 163 10.37 7.05 -4.14
N GLU A 164 10.83 7.90 -5.03
CA GLU A 164 10.28 9.24 -5.18
C GLU A 164 8.77 9.20 -5.42
N SER A 165 8.04 10.17 -4.88
CA SER A 165 6.61 10.36 -5.19
C SER A 165 6.28 11.83 -5.42
N LYS A 166 5.23 12.11 -6.21
CA LYS A 166 4.82 13.48 -6.52
C LYS A 166 4.01 14.08 -5.37
N ILE A 167 4.29 15.33 -5.06
CA ILE A 167 3.52 16.11 -4.08
C ILE A 167 2.26 16.67 -4.76
N LYS A 168 2.37 17.02 -6.03
CA LYS A 168 1.29 17.60 -6.81
C LYS A 168 1.37 17.14 -8.26
N ASP A 169 0.19 16.81 -8.79
CA ASP A 169 -0.02 16.54 -10.21
C ASP A 169 0.53 17.67 -11.10
N ASN A 170 1.15 17.28 -12.22
CA ASN A 170 1.64 18.19 -13.28
C ASN A 170 2.58 19.34 -12.80
N THR A 171 3.24 19.21 -11.65
CA THR A 171 4.19 20.21 -11.16
C THR A 171 5.60 19.65 -11.13
N PRO A 172 6.47 19.99 -12.07
CA PRO A 172 7.85 19.52 -12.08
C PRO A 172 8.62 19.92 -10.80
N GLY A 173 9.43 19.01 -10.28
CA GLY A 173 10.35 19.28 -9.18
C GLY A 173 9.71 19.31 -7.78
N LEU A 174 8.39 19.17 -7.67
CA LEU A 174 7.72 19.03 -6.37
C LEU A 174 7.50 17.54 -6.06
N VAL A 175 8.49 16.99 -5.34
CA VAL A 175 8.55 15.56 -5.00
C VAL A 175 8.83 15.36 -3.52
N LEU A 176 8.37 14.23 -3.00
CA LEU A 176 8.91 13.62 -1.78
C LEU A 176 10.09 12.77 -2.20
N PRO A 177 11.29 13.02 -1.65
CA PRO A 177 12.49 12.27 -2.01
C PRO A 177 12.37 10.80 -1.64
N GLU A 178 13.08 9.96 -2.39
CA GLU A 178 13.34 8.57 -2.00
C GLU A 178 14.01 8.51 -0.63
N TYR A 179 13.69 7.49 0.16
CA TYR A 179 14.35 7.23 1.42
C TYR A 179 14.47 5.73 1.72
N THR A 180 15.41 5.40 2.61
CA THR A 180 15.57 4.05 3.16
C THR A 180 15.63 4.12 4.68
N ARG A 181 14.67 3.49 5.35
CA ARG A 181 14.60 3.38 6.80
C ARG A 181 14.93 1.96 7.25
N VAL A 182 15.74 1.85 8.29
CA VAL A 182 16.09 0.59 8.93
C VAL A 182 15.61 0.60 10.37
N ASP A 183 14.94 -0.47 10.78
CA ASP A 183 14.39 -0.65 12.13
C ASP A 183 14.99 -1.91 12.76
N LEU A 184 15.25 -1.87 14.07
CA LEU A 184 15.77 -2.99 14.84
C LEU A 184 14.83 -3.32 16.00
N SER A 185 14.60 -4.59 16.22
CA SER A 185 13.90 -5.08 17.41
C SER A 185 14.69 -6.19 18.09
N ALA A 186 14.59 -6.27 19.40
CA ALA A 186 15.16 -7.37 20.18
C ALA A 186 14.17 -7.76 21.27
N TYR A 187 14.00 -9.05 21.46
CA TYR A 187 13.22 -9.63 22.53
C TYR A 187 14.12 -10.56 23.35
N TYR A 188 14.13 -10.36 24.66
CA TYR A 188 14.93 -11.17 25.57
C TYR A 188 14.11 -11.71 26.74
N GLN A 189 14.06 -13.04 26.88
CA GLN A 189 13.43 -13.72 27.99
C GLN A 189 14.40 -13.75 29.17
N VAL A 190 14.23 -12.84 30.13
CA VAL A 190 15.10 -12.71 31.32
C VAL A 190 14.85 -13.85 32.28
N ALA A 191 13.58 -14.20 32.53
CA ALA A 191 13.13 -15.26 33.43
C ALA A 191 11.82 -15.86 32.86
N PRO A 192 11.34 -17.02 33.34
CA PRO A 192 10.13 -17.66 32.84
C PRO A 192 8.89 -16.76 32.81
N ASN A 193 8.84 -15.76 33.66
CA ASN A 193 7.71 -14.80 33.78
C ASN A 193 8.12 -13.34 33.51
N LEU A 194 9.31 -13.12 32.97
CA LEU A 194 9.81 -11.76 32.69
C LEU A 194 10.50 -11.73 31.32
N SER A 195 10.03 -10.87 30.46
CA SER A 195 10.65 -10.58 29.17
C SER A 195 10.88 -9.08 29.02
N VAL A 196 11.86 -8.72 28.21
CA VAL A 196 12.16 -7.34 27.84
C VAL A 196 12.15 -7.26 26.31
N GLN A 197 11.45 -6.27 25.78
CA GLN A 197 11.47 -5.96 24.37
C GLN A 197 12.08 -4.56 24.16
N MET A 198 12.95 -4.47 23.17
CA MET A 198 13.54 -3.21 22.72
C MET A 198 13.21 -3.04 21.23
N ASN A 199 12.74 -1.85 20.86
CA ASN A 199 12.57 -1.46 19.47
C ASN A 199 13.34 -0.16 19.23
N VAL A 200 14.06 -0.11 18.13
CA VAL A 200 14.74 1.09 17.62
C VAL A 200 14.21 1.32 16.22
N GLU A 201 13.48 2.41 16.03
CA GLU A 201 12.97 2.84 14.74
C GLU A 201 13.93 3.85 14.13
N ASN A 202 14.07 3.81 12.81
CA ASN A 202 14.99 4.68 12.06
C ASN A 202 16.43 4.61 12.60
N LEU A 203 16.98 3.42 12.68
CA LEU A 203 18.31 3.15 13.26
C LEU A 203 19.45 3.98 12.64
N MET A 204 19.30 4.35 11.37
CA MET A 204 20.31 5.12 10.62
C MET A 204 20.09 6.64 10.74
N ASP A 205 19.06 7.09 11.48
CA ASP A 205 18.66 8.50 11.64
C ASP A 205 18.46 9.21 10.29
N GLU A 206 17.84 8.50 9.34
CA GLU A 206 17.54 9.02 8.00
C GLU A 206 16.51 10.14 8.08
N LEU A 207 16.77 11.25 7.41
CA LEU A 207 15.79 12.33 7.25
C LEU A 207 14.86 11.98 6.09
N TYR A 208 13.61 11.67 6.39
CA TYR A 208 12.63 11.27 5.38
C TYR A 208 11.29 12.00 5.52
N PHE A 209 10.53 12.01 4.43
CA PHE A 209 9.23 12.69 4.33
C PHE A 209 8.18 11.70 3.83
N PRO A 210 7.44 11.03 4.74
CA PRO A 210 6.51 9.97 4.36
C PRO A 210 5.27 10.46 3.62
N HIS A 211 4.87 11.70 3.80
CA HIS A 211 3.69 12.30 3.13
C HIS A 211 3.76 13.82 3.13
N SER A 212 2.91 14.43 2.31
CA SER A 212 2.80 15.87 2.17
C SER A 212 1.38 16.37 2.44
N HIS A 213 1.28 17.61 2.94
CA HIS A 213 0.02 18.34 2.96
C HIS A 213 0.06 19.42 1.88
N SER A 214 -0.34 19.06 0.65
CA SER A 214 -0.27 19.95 -0.51
C SER A 214 1.18 20.39 -0.84
N THR A 215 1.35 21.51 -1.54
CA THR A 215 2.64 21.99 -2.06
C THR A 215 3.44 22.85 -1.09
N HIS A 216 2.96 23.07 0.12
CA HIS A 216 3.55 24.01 1.05
C HIS A 216 4.06 23.38 2.36
N GLN A 217 3.81 22.09 2.56
CA GLN A 217 4.20 21.40 3.78
C GLN A 217 4.37 19.90 3.53
N ALA A 218 5.45 19.33 4.01
CA ALA A 218 5.66 17.90 4.12
C ALA A 218 5.83 17.52 5.59
N SER A 219 5.36 16.34 5.96
CA SER A 219 5.59 15.79 7.30
C SER A 219 6.99 15.18 7.35
N VAL A 220 7.75 15.56 8.37
CA VAL A 220 9.04 14.95 8.65
C VAL A 220 8.80 13.64 9.39
N GLY A 221 9.43 12.57 8.94
CA GLY A 221 9.46 11.30 9.65
C GLY A 221 10.17 11.42 11.00
N GLU A 222 9.90 10.49 11.89
CA GLU A 222 10.58 10.46 13.20
C GLU A 222 12.07 10.19 13.00
N SER A 223 12.91 10.95 13.71
CA SER A 223 14.33 10.63 13.89
C SER A 223 14.47 9.33 14.67
N VAL A 224 15.71 8.85 14.85
CA VAL A 224 15.97 7.64 15.61
C VAL A 224 15.23 7.67 16.96
N ASN A 225 14.42 6.64 17.19
CA ASN A 225 13.57 6.52 18.37
C ASN A 225 13.71 5.11 18.97
N SER A 226 13.76 5.03 20.28
CA SER A 226 13.86 3.75 20.99
C SER A 226 12.80 3.61 22.06
N ARG A 227 12.23 2.40 22.17
CA ARG A 227 11.24 2.04 23.20
C ARG A 227 11.66 0.73 23.86
N VAL A 228 11.53 0.67 25.16
CA VAL A 228 11.76 -0.53 25.96
C VAL A 228 10.51 -0.82 26.77
N SER A 229 10.05 -2.05 26.78
CA SER A 229 8.87 -2.54 27.49
C SER A 229 9.12 -3.88 28.17
#